data_71871c860ffd304a443ecfb1bb8c8086
#
_entry.id   71871c860ffd304a443ecfb1bb8c8086
#
_cell.length_a   1.000
_cell.length_b   1.000
_cell.length_c   1.000
_cell.angle_alpha   90.00
_cell.angle_beta   90.00
_cell.angle_gamma   90.00
#
_symmetry.space_group_name_H-M   'P 1'
#
loop_
_entity.id
_entity.type
_entity.pdbx_description
1 polymer ?
#
loop_
_entity_poly.entity_id
_entity_poly.type
_entity_poly.pdbx_seq_one_letter_code
_entity_poly.pdbx_strand_id
1 'polypeptide(L)'
;MVLRWSDGSYLEDQDMWRMSGIFRDVSLLHKPTTQIRDLRINTWFNDDFSRATLAVEVRVAGNASEDLRVALQLWEGETLTAETNSPLGSEIIDERGAYHDRVTLCLNVKKPALWSAETPNLYRAVVQLRTADGALIEAEACDVGFRQVCIENGLLLLNGKPLLIRGTNRHEHHPINGQVMDEATMVQDIILMKQNNFNAVRCSHYPNHPL
;
A
#
# COMPACT_ATOMS: atom_id res chain seq x y z
N MET A 1 -28.24 -2.55 -12.17
CA MET A 1 -28.77 -2.03 -13.46
C MET A 1 -28.05 -0.71 -13.73
N VAL A 2 -27.36 -0.60 -14.86
CA VAL A 2 -26.71 0.66 -15.25
C VAL A 2 -27.66 1.41 -16.17
N LEU A 3 -28.05 2.62 -15.78
CA LEU A 3 -28.91 3.46 -16.61
C LEU A 3 -28.07 4.10 -17.73
N ARG A 4 -28.53 4.00 -18.95
CA ARG A 4 -27.87 4.62 -20.12
C ARG A 4 -27.81 6.14 -19.99
N TRP A 5 -28.86 6.72 -19.41
CA TRP A 5 -29.00 8.15 -19.20
C TRP A 5 -29.20 8.42 -17.71
N SER A 6 -28.34 9.21 -17.15
CA SER A 6 -28.39 9.69 -15.76
C SER A 6 -28.23 11.21 -15.77
N ASP A 7 -28.48 11.87 -14.65
CA ASP A 7 -28.26 13.32 -14.51
C ASP A 7 -26.81 13.70 -14.83
N GLY A 8 -25.85 12.80 -14.59
CA GLY A 8 -24.46 12.97 -14.99
C GLY A 8 -24.23 13.17 -16.50
N SER A 9 -25.20 12.75 -17.35
CA SER A 9 -25.12 12.98 -18.80
C SER A 9 -25.21 14.45 -19.21
N TYR A 10 -25.65 15.30 -18.31
CA TYR A 10 -25.81 16.76 -18.54
C TYR A 10 -24.64 17.55 -17.92
N LEU A 11 -23.73 16.88 -17.22
CA LEU A 11 -22.56 17.49 -16.63
C LEU A 11 -21.38 17.45 -17.61
N GLU A 12 -20.41 18.35 -17.41
CA GLU A 12 -19.16 18.35 -18.16
C GLU A 12 -18.36 17.07 -17.92
N ASP A 13 -17.75 16.52 -18.96
CA ASP A 13 -16.93 15.32 -18.88
C ASP A 13 -15.56 15.53 -18.22
N GLN A 14 -15.05 16.74 -18.19
CA GLN A 14 -13.77 17.10 -17.58
C GLN A 14 -12.62 16.15 -18.02
N ASP A 15 -12.41 15.98 -19.31
CA ASP A 15 -11.43 15.09 -19.95
C ASP A 15 -11.69 13.59 -19.71
N MET A 16 -12.85 13.21 -19.19
CA MET A 16 -13.23 11.81 -18.97
C MET A 16 -14.25 11.35 -19.99
N TRP A 17 -13.97 10.23 -20.64
CA TRP A 17 -14.88 9.68 -21.64
C TRP A 17 -16.09 9.04 -20.96
N ARG A 18 -17.27 9.27 -21.54
CA ARG A 18 -18.55 8.68 -21.08
C ARG A 18 -18.66 7.22 -21.48
N MET A 19 -17.82 6.39 -20.93
CA MET A 19 -17.88 4.94 -21.10
C MET A 19 -18.46 4.32 -19.84
N SER A 20 -19.69 3.87 -19.91
CA SER A 20 -20.35 3.18 -18.81
C SER A 20 -20.10 1.68 -18.87
N GLY A 21 -20.21 1.02 -17.74
CA GLY A 21 -20.07 -0.42 -17.59
C GLY A 21 -19.16 -0.79 -16.45
N ILE A 22 -18.99 -2.10 -16.23
CA ILE A 22 -18.03 -2.66 -15.28
C ILE A 22 -16.75 -2.90 -16.06
N PHE A 23 -15.75 -2.07 -15.84
CA PHE A 23 -14.45 -2.11 -16.55
C PHE A 23 -13.32 -2.70 -15.72
N ARG A 24 -13.62 -3.15 -14.52
CA ARG A 24 -12.71 -3.87 -13.62
C ARG A 24 -13.21 -5.27 -13.38
N ASP A 25 -12.30 -6.15 -12.98
CA ASP A 25 -12.61 -7.52 -12.64
C ASP A 25 -13.65 -7.62 -11.52
N VAL A 26 -14.51 -8.61 -11.62
CA VAL A 26 -15.43 -8.99 -10.55
C VAL A 26 -14.96 -10.31 -9.98
N SER A 27 -14.52 -10.28 -8.73
CA SER A 27 -13.97 -11.47 -8.06
C SER A 27 -14.80 -11.85 -6.82
N LEU A 28 -14.81 -13.14 -6.51
CA LEU A 28 -15.34 -13.67 -5.26
C LEU A 28 -14.19 -13.99 -4.33
N LEU A 29 -14.07 -13.23 -3.23
CA LEU A 29 -13.05 -13.46 -2.22
C LEU A 29 -13.64 -14.28 -1.07
N HIS A 30 -13.04 -15.45 -0.79
CA HIS A 30 -13.33 -16.24 0.39
C HIS A 30 -12.19 -16.09 1.39
N LYS A 31 -12.50 -15.65 2.60
CA LYS A 31 -11.55 -15.50 3.73
C LYS A 31 -12.05 -16.28 4.96
N PRO A 32 -11.17 -16.64 5.90
CA PRO A 32 -11.57 -17.19 7.19
C PRO A 32 -12.53 -16.26 7.94
N THR A 33 -13.37 -16.82 8.82
CA THR A 33 -14.27 -16.01 9.66
C THR A 33 -13.49 -15.05 10.56
N THR A 34 -12.36 -15.49 11.11
CA THR A 34 -11.38 -14.62 11.79
C THR A 34 -10.27 -14.34 10.81
N GLN A 35 -10.09 -13.07 10.44
CA GLN A 35 -9.25 -12.67 9.32
C GLN A 35 -8.55 -11.35 9.58
N ILE A 36 -7.45 -11.12 8.87
CA ILE A 36 -6.82 -9.80 8.76
C ILE A 36 -7.74 -8.92 7.92
N ARG A 37 -8.25 -7.84 8.55
CA ARG A 37 -9.15 -6.91 7.89
C ARG A 37 -8.42 -5.78 7.18
N ASP A 38 -7.35 -5.28 7.80
CA ASP A 38 -6.64 -4.10 7.30
C ASP A 38 -5.21 -4.06 7.84
N LEU A 39 -4.31 -3.47 7.05
CA LEU A 39 -2.92 -3.24 7.38
C LEU A 39 -2.60 -1.76 7.17
N ARG A 40 -2.12 -1.09 8.22
CA ARG A 40 -1.60 0.27 8.12
C ARG A 40 -0.10 0.25 8.34
N ILE A 41 0.66 0.62 7.31
CA ILE A 41 2.13 0.55 7.30
C ILE A 41 2.70 1.96 7.34
N ASN A 42 3.62 2.18 8.29
CA ASN A 42 4.37 3.42 8.41
C ASN A 42 5.87 3.13 8.58
N THR A 43 6.70 4.02 8.07
CA THR A 43 8.15 3.99 8.27
C THR A 43 8.63 5.31 8.84
N TRP A 44 9.52 5.25 9.82
CA TRP A 44 10.20 6.42 10.41
C TRP A 44 11.71 6.21 10.41
N PHE A 45 12.44 7.29 10.40
CA PHE A 45 13.90 7.29 10.35
C PHE A 45 14.47 8.14 11.46
N ASN A 46 15.71 7.84 11.82
CA ASN A 46 16.55 8.78 12.54
C ASN A 46 17.12 9.84 11.56
N ASP A 47 17.74 10.88 12.09
CA ASP A 47 18.14 12.08 11.32
C ASP A 47 19.11 11.78 10.17
N ASP A 48 19.96 10.77 10.31
CA ASP A 48 20.96 10.38 9.31
C ASP A 48 20.54 9.22 8.40
N PHE A 49 19.29 8.76 8.50
CA PHE A 49 18.74 7.63 7.75
C PHE A 49 19.50 6.29 7.94
N SER A 50 20.35 6.19 8.97
CA SER A 50 21.07 4.96 9.27
C SER A 50 20.21 3.89 9.94
N ARG A 51 19.05 4.27 10.45
CA ARG A 51 18.07 3.38 11.08
C ARG A 51 16.67 3.76 10.67
N ALA A 52 15.84 2.74 10.47
CA ALA A 52 14.41 2.92 10.27
C ALA A 52 13.61 2.04 11.22
N THR A 53 12.42 2.49 11.57
CA THR A 53 11.40 1.68 12.22
C THR A 53 10.27 1.46 11.23
N LEU A 54 9.97 0.19 10.96
CA LEU A 54 8.75 -0.22 10.28
C LEU A 54 7.69 -0.51 11.34
N ALA A 55 6.55 0.18 11.30
CA ALA A 55 5.41 -0.14 12.14
C ALA A 55 4.23 -0.57 11.26
N VAL A 56 3.63 -1.68 11.64
CA VAL A 56 2.46 -2.24 10.99
C VAL A 56 1.34 -2.38 12.02
N GLU A 57 0.31 -1.55 11.90
CA GLU A 57 -0.96 -1.74 12.61
C GLU A 57 -1.76 -2.78 11.85
N VAL A 58 -2.12 -3.84 12.53
CA VAL A 58 -2.92 -4.95 12.00
C VAL A 58 -4.27 -4.93 12.66
N ARG A 59 -5.33 -4.90 11.86
CA ARG A 59 -6.72 -5.04 12.33
C ARG A 59 -7.26 -6.41 11.97
N VAL A 60 -7.93 -7.03 12.92
CA VAL A 60 -8.54 -8.35 12.78
C VAL A 60 -10.06 -8.22 12.86
N ALA A 61 -10.77 -8.91 11.97
CA ALA A 61 -12.23 -9.02 12.00
C ALA A 61 -12.66 -10.43 12.38
N GLY A 62 -13.90 -10.58 12.85
CA GLY A 62 -14.47 -11.84 13.29
C GLY A 62 -14.29 -12.07 14.78
N ASN A 63 -13.94 -13.28 15.18
CA ASN A 63 -13.76 -13.63 16.59
C ASN A 63 -12.36 -13.21 17.08
N ALA A 64 -12.15 -11.90 17.17
CA ALA A 64 -10.91 -11.36 17.72
C ALA A 64 -10.85 -11.68 19.23
N SER A 65 -9.76 -12.31 19.67
CA SER A 65 -9.50 -12.61 21.07
C SER A 65 -8.03 -12.39 21.40
N GLU A 66 -7.72 -12.14 22.67
CA GLU A 66 -6.35 -11.97 23.16
C GLU A 66 -5.48 -13.24 23.01
N ASP A 67 -6.11 -14.39 22.78
CA ASP A 67 -5.41 -15.65 22.51
C ASP A 67 -4.78 -15.69 21.12
N LEU A 68 -5.22 -14.81 20.20
CA LEU A 68 -4.65 -14.72 18.87
C LEU A 68 -3.30 -14.02 18.91
N ARG A 69 -2.41 -14.44 18.03
CA ARG A 69 -1.09 -13.82 17.84
C ARG A 69 -0.95 -13.30 16.42
N VAL A 70 -0.29 -12.15 16.32
CA VAL A 70 0.10 -11.57 15.04
C VAL A 70 1.62 -11.57 14.96
N ALA A 71 2.17 -12.14 13.90
CA ALA A 71 3.58 -12.10 13.59
C ALA A 71 3.83 -11.23 12.36
N LEU A 72 4.92 -10.49 12.37
CA LEU A 72 5.41 -9.67 11.27
C LEU A 72 6.81 -10.11 10.91
N GLN A 73 7.03 -10.41 9.64
CA GLN A 73 8.32 -10.72 9.06
C GLN A 73 8.64 -9.69 7.97
N LEU A 74 9.91 -9.28 7.91
CA LEU A 74 10.43 -8.40 6.87
C LEU A 74 11.50 -9.12 6.07
N TRP A 75 11.31 -9.18 4.76
CA TRP A 75 12.17 -9.89 3.83
C TRP A 75 12.82 -8.93 2.83
N GLU A 76 14.11 -9.15 2.54
CA GLU A 76 14.83 -8.52 1.44
C GLU A 76 15.19 -9.63 0.42
N GLY A 77 14.44 -9.67 -0.69
CA GLY A 77 14.46 -10.82 -1.57
C GLY A 77 14.07 -12.10 -0.83
N GLU A 78 14.95 -13.08 -0.77
CA GLU A 78 14.76 -14.36 -0.07
C GLU A 78 15.33 -14.36 1.37
N THR A 79 15.87 -13.24 1.82
CA THR A 79 16.51 -13.15 3.15
C THR A 79 15.55 -12.55 4.17
N LEU A 80 15.30 -13.28 5.26
CA LEU A 80 14.59 -12.74 6.43
C LEU A 80 15.47 -11.74 7.14
N THR A 81 15.09 -10.46 7.12
CA THR A 81 15.86 -9.35 7.68
C THR A 81 15.53 -9.10 9.15
N ALA A 82 14.25 -9.17 9.49
CA ALA A 82 13.75 -8.96 10.85
C ALA A 82 12.40 -9.63 11.04
N GLU A 83 12.08 -9.99 12.29
CA GLU A 83 10.76 -10.49 12.67
C GLU A 83 10.37 -10.09 14.09
N THR A 84 9.08 -10.04 14.34
CA THR A 84 8.49 -9.83 15.67
C THR A 84 7.09 -10.46 15.74
N ASN A 85 6.57 -10.65 16.93
CA ASN A 85 5.19 -11.06 17.13
C ASN A 85 4.63 -10.48 18.44
N SER A 86 3.32 -10.40 18.52
CA SER A 86 2.60 -9.91 19.71
C SER A 86 1.20 -10.57 19.80
N PRO A 87 0.64 -10.72 21.00
CA PRO A 87 -0.77 -11.00 21.15
C PRO A 87 -1.63 -9.89 20.51
N LEU A 88 -2.79 -10.28 20.00
CA LEU A 88 -3.79 -9.33 19.54
C LEU A 88 -4.34 -8.52 20.72
N GLY A 89 -4.68 -7.25 20.49
CA GLY A 89 -5.25 -6.38 21.52
C GLY A 89 -4.25 -5.89 22.56
N SER A 90 -2.95 -6.23 22.44
CA SER A 90 -1.93 -5.69 23.31
C SER A 90 -1.68 -4.21 22.98
N GLU A 91 -2.07 -3.33 23.93
CA GLU A 91 -1.57 -1.94 24.03
C GLU A 91 -2.06 -0.87 23.04
N ILE A 92 -3.18 -1.00 22.35
CA ILE A 92 -3.74 0.17 21.68
C ILE A 92 -4.81 0.81 22.52
N ILE A 93 -4.43 1.90 23.16
CA ILE A 93 -5.34 2.80 23.88
C ILE A 93 -5.28 4.15 23.14
N ASP A 94 -6.41 4.62 22.65
CA ASP A 94 -6.57 6.01 22.18
C ASP A 94 -7.68 6.72 22.96
N GLU A 95 -7.99 7.96 22.59
CA GLU A 95 -9.04 8.78 23.23
C GLU A 95 -10.43 8.10 23.25
N ARG A 96 -10.65 7.05 22.48
CA ARG A 96 -11.90 6.28 22.38
C ARG A 96 -11.87 5.01 23.23
N GLY A 97 -10.74 4.65 23.82
CA GLY A 97 -10.56 3.48 24.68
C GLY A 97 -9.59 2.42 24.18
N ALA A 98 -9.61 1.26 24.83
CA ALA A 98 -8.78 0.12 24.43
C ALA A 98 -9.39 -0.63 23.25
N TYR A 99 -8.56 -1.02 22.29
CA TYR A 99 -8.97 -1.83 21.14
C TYR A 99 -8.44 -3.24 21.27
N HIS A 100 -9.34 -4.21 21.25
CA HIS A 100 -9.01 -5.63 21.33
C HIS A 100 -8.87 -6.29 19.95
N ASP A 101 -9.22 -5.57 18.87
CA ASP A 101 -9.24 -6.05 17.49
C ASP A 101 -7.98 -5.70 16.69
N ARG A 102 -6.97 -5.10 17.33
CA ARG A 102 -5.77 -4.62 16.64
C ARG A 102 -4.50 -4.72 17.47
N VAL A 103 -3.39 -4.68 16.77
CA VAL A 103 -2.04 -4.62 17.35
C VAL A 103 -1.12 -3.85 16.43
N THR A 104 -0.17 -3.10 16.98
CA THR A 104 0.91 -2.47 16.22
C THR A 104 2.21 -3.22 16.49
N LEU A 105 2.81 -3.74 15.43
CA LEU A 105 4.10 -4.42 15.44
C LEU A 105 5.17 -3.50 14.90
N CYS A 106 6.32 -3.43 15.58
CA CYS A 106 7.43 -2.58 15.18
C CYS A 106 8.70 -3.41 14.93
N LEU A 107 9.38 -3.13 13.82
CA LEU A 107 10.69 -3.68 13.48
C LEU A 107 11.71 -2.58 13.29
N ASN A 108 12.89 -2.74 13.90
CA ASN A 108 14.00 -1.83 13.71
C ASN A 108 14.96 -2.39 12.64
N VAL A 109 15.18 -1.61 11.58
CA VAL A 109 16.04 -1.97 10.46
C VAL A 109 17.28 -1.06 10.44
N LYS A 110 18.46 -1.66 10.43
CA LYS A 110 19.72 -0.93 10.35
C LYS A 110 20.11 -0.77 8.87
N LYS A 111 20.47 0.46 8.49
CA LYS A 111 20.92 0.82 7.14
C LYS A 111 19.99 0.26 6.06
N PRO A 112 18.68 0.56 6.10
CA PRO A 112 17.76 0.07 5.09
C PRO A 112 18.16 0.59 3.71
N ALA A 113 17.96 -0.23 2.67
CA ALA A 113 18.02 0.24 1.28
C ALA A 113 16.85 1.20 1.05
N LEU A 114 17.14 2.50 0.90
CA LEU A 114 16.12 3.52 0.76
C LEU A 114 15.45 3.42 -0.61
N TRP A 115 14.15 3.66 -0.62
CA TRP A 115 13.37 3.73 -1.84
C TRP A 115 13.47 5.14 -2.45
N SER A 116 13.69 5.20 -3.74
CA SER A 116 13.49 6.41 -4.56
C SER A 116 12.95 6.03 -5.94
N ALA A 117 12.48 7.01 -6.73
CA ALA A 117 12.06 6.73 -8.10
C ALA A 117 13.21 6.21 -8.99
N GLU A 118 14.46 6.55 -8.66
CA GLU A 118 15.65 6.06 -9.38
C GLU A 118 16.09 4.69 -8.93
N THR A 119 15.98 4.41 -7.63
CA THR A 119 16.33 3.12 -7.01
C THR A 119 15.14 2.65 -6.15
N PRO A 120 14.15 2.00 -6.75
CA PRO A 120 12.91 1.62 -6.05
C PRO A 120 13.10 0.34 -5.23
N ASN A 121 14.00 0.39 -4.23
CA ASN A 121 14.25 -0.73 -3.34
C ASN A 121 13.00 -1.08 -2.55
N LEU A 122 12.61 -2.35 -2.59
CA LEU A 122 11.43 -2.87 -1.88
C LEU A 122 11.82 -4.03 -0.98
N TYR A 123 11.20 -4.05 0.17
CA TYR A 123 11.17 -5.17 1.09
C TYR A 123 9.78 -5.78 1.06
N ARG A 124 9.64 -7.05 1.42
CA ARG A 124 8.34 -7.70 1.58
C ARG A 124 8.02 -7.87 3.05
N ALA A 125 6.96 -7.22 3.51
CA ALA A 125 6.36 -7.45 4.82
C ALA A 125 5.34 -8.59 4.72
N VAL A 126 5.48 -9.60 5.59
CA VAL A 126 4.53 -10.71 5.70
C VAL A 126 3.92 -10.66 7.09
N VAL A 127 2.60 -10.48 7.15
CA VAL A 127 1.83 -10.50 8.39
C VAL A 127 1.09 -11.83 8.49
N GLN A 128 1.21 -12.50 9.64
CA GLN A 128 0.58 -13.78 9.88
C GLN A 128 -0.33 -13.67 11.12
N LEU A 129 -1.59 -14.07 10.95
CA LEU A 129 -2.52 -14.26 12.05
C LEU A 129 -2.50 -15.73 12.46
N ARG A 130 -2.27 -16.00 13.74
CA ARG A 130 -2.10 -17.34 14.29
C ARG A 130 -2.96 -17.53 15.55
N THR A 131 -3.29 -18.77 15.84
CA THR A 131 -3.87 -19.19 17.11
C THR A 131 -2.82 -19.19 18.22
N ALA A 132 -3.24 -19.33 19.47
CA ALA A 132 -2.34 -19.40 20.64
C ALA A 132 -1.35 -20.57 20.56
N ASP A 133 -1.75 -21.69 20.00
CA ASP A 133 -0.91 -22.88 19.77
C ASP A 133 -0.01 -22.76 18.52
N GLY A 134 -0.08 -21.62 17.81
CA GLY A 134 0.78 -21.28 16.68
C GLY A 134 0.27 -21.71 15.30
N ALA A 135 -0.93 -22.31 15.21
CA ALA A 135 -1.50 -22.65 13.89
C ALA A 135 -1.79 -21.41 13.07
N LEU A 136 -1.45 -21.43 11.79
CA LEU A 136 -1.70 -20.33 10.86
C LEU A 136 -3.19 -20.26 10.51
N ILE A 137 -3.80 -19.10 10.71
CA ILE A 137 -5.17 -18.79 10.28
C ILE A 137 -5.15 -18.11 8.91
N GLU A 138 -4.33 -17.06 8.76
CA GLU A 138 -4.21 -16.27 7.53
C GLU A 138 -2.83 -15.63 7.44
N ALA A 139 -2.37 -15.38 6.22
CA ALA A 139 -1.19 -14.57 5.95
C ALA A 139 -1.49 -13.57 4.83
N GLU A 140 -1.03 -12.33 5.03
CA GLU A 140 -1.08 -11.24 4.05
C GLU A 140 0.35 -10.74 3.83
N ALA A 141 0.64 -10.34 2.59
CA ALA A 141 1.94 -9.79 2.25
C ALA A 141 1.80 -8.51 1.42
N CYS A 142 2.71 -7.57 1.65
CA CYS A 142 2.79 -6.34 0.86
C CYS A 142 4.24 -5.88 0.71
N ASP A 143 4.50 -5.12 -0.33
CA ASP A 143 5.80 -4.52 -0.56
C ASP A 143 5.94 -3.20 0.20
N VAL A 144 7.10 -2.98 0.80
CA VAL A 144 7.42 -1.81 1.63
C VAL A 144 8.66 -1.12 1.10
N GLY A 145 8.53 0.15 0.74
CA GLY A 145 9.68 1.01 0.45
C GLY A 145 10.03 1.87 1.65
N PHE A 146 11.27 1.79 2.12
CA PHE A 146 11.78 2.66 3.17
C PHE A 146 12.05 4.04 2.61
N ARG A 147 11.11 4.97 2.83
CA ARG A 147 11.22 6.37 2.37
C ARG A 147 10.58 7.33 3.37
N GLN A 148 11.08 8.55 3.37
CA GLN A 148 10.49 9.67 4.08
C GLN A 148 10.25 10.82 3.11
N VAL A 149 9.05 11.38 3.12
CA VAL A 149 8.69 12.59 2.38
C VAL A 149 8.34 13.67 3.41
N CYS A 150 8.96 14.83 3.30
CA CYS A 150 8.66 15.97 4.16
C CYS A 150 8.81 17.29 3.40
N ILE A 151 8.27 18.36 3.98
CA ILE A 151 8.48 19.72 3.51
C ILE A 151 9.32 20.44 4.56
N GLU A 152 10.48 20.93 4.17
CA GLU A 152 11.38 21.66 5.03
C GLU A 152 11.92 22.89 4.28
N ASN A 153 11.90 24.05 4.96
CA ASN A 153 12.32 25.33 4.37
C ASN A 153 11.67 25.66 3.00
N GLY A 154 10.40 25.25 2.82
CA GLY A 154 9.66 25.45 1.58
C GLY A 154 10.02 24.48 0.44
N LEU A 155 10.88 23.49 0.70
CA LEU A 155 11.26 22.46 -0.27
C LEU A 155 10.61 21.12 0.05
N LEU A 156 10.15 20.42 -0.98
CA LEU A 156 9.75 19.02 -0.88
C LEU A 156 11.01 18.16 -0.86
N LEU A 157 11.15 17.35 0.18
CA LEU A 157 12.29 16.46 0.34
C LEU A 157 11.87 14.99 0.25
N LEU A 158 12.70 14.17 -0.38
CA LEU A 158 12.66 12.72 -0.33
C LEU A 158 13.96 12.23 0.31
N ASN A 159 13.86 11.50 1.42
CA ASN A 159 15.01 11.00 2.17
C ASN A 159 16.04 12.11 2.50
N GLY A 160 15.54 13.26 2.94
CA GLY A 160 16.35 14.43 3.29
C GLY A 160 16.96 15.19 2.10
N LYS A 161 16.67 14.80 0.85
CA LYS A 161 17.19 15.47 -0.36
C LYS A 161 16.07 16.19 -1.10
N PRO A 162 16.30 17.42 -1.63
CA PRO A 162 15.32 18.13 -2.41
C PRO A 162 14.83 17.30 -3.61
N LEU A 163 13.52 17.23 -3.78
CA LEU A 163 12.86 16.50 -4.85
C LEU A 163 12.23 17.50 -5.82
N LEU A 164 12.69 17.48 -7.07
CA LEU A 164 12.02 18.15 -8.18
C LEU A 164 11.09 17.14 -8.86
N ILE A 165 9.78 17.37 -8.77
CA ILE A 165 8.79 16.52 -9.43
C ILE A 165 8.84 16.78 -10.95
N ARG A 166 9.17 15.74 -11.70
CA ARG A 166 9.07 15.67 -13.17
C ARG A 166 8.04 14.60 -13.48
N GLY A 167 6.79 14.99 -13.55
CA GLY A 167 5.67 14.08 -13.65
C GLY A 167 4.73 14.38 -14.79
N THR A 168 3.82 13.46 -15.02
CA THR A 168 2.73 13.59 -15.96
C THR A 168 1.42 13.11 -15.36
N ASN A 169 0.30 13.59 -15.89
CA ASN A 169 -1.01 13.01 -15.64
C ASN A 169 -1.17 11.74 -16.49
N ARG A 170 -1.79 10.72 -15.94
CA ARG A 170 -2.09 9.49 -16.64
C ARG A 170 -3.56 9.13 -16.47
N HIS A 171 -4.23 8.92 -17.59
CA HIS A 171 -5.53 8.27 -17.65
C HIS A 171 -5.38 6.80 -18.01
N GLU A 172 -6.28 5.96 -17.51
CA GLU A 172 -6.36 4.56 -17.92
C GLU A 172 -7.24 4.45 -19.17
N HIS A 173 -6.61 4.66 -20.32
CA HIS A 173 -7.24 4.52 -21.62
C HIS A 173 -6.39 3.61 -22.53
N HIS A 174 -6.99 2.50 -22.92
CA HIS A 174 -6.39 1.59 -23.90
C HIS A 174 -6.96 1.91 -25.30
N PRO A 175 -6.14 1.97 -26.37
CA PRO A 175 -6.61 2.39 -27.69
C PRO A 175 -7.68 1.48 -28.30
N ILE A 176 -7.75 0.22 -27.87
CA ILE A 176 -8.73 -0.76 -28.36
C ILE A 176 -9.83 -1.02 -27.31
N ASN A 177 -9.41 -1.21 -26.04
CA ASN A 177 -10.30 -1.70 -24.98
C ASN A 177 -10.95 -0.57 -24.16
N GLY A 178 -10.70 0.70 -24.51
CA GLY A 178 -11.24 1.86 -23.78
C GLY A 178 -10.68 1.94 -22.35
N GLN A 179 -11.55 1.90 -21.35
CA GLN A 179 -11.14 1.99 -19.93
C GLN A 179 -10.66 0.64 -19.34
N VAL A 180 -10.68 -0.43 -20.12
CA VAL A 180 -10.18 -1.74 -19.68
C VAL A 180 -8.67 -1.80 -19.94
N MET A 181 -7.91 -1.76 -18.87
CA MET A 181 -6.44 -1.81 -18.91
C MET A 181 -5.95 -3.23 -18.65
N ASP A 182 -4.91 -3.61 -19.36
CA ASP A 182 -4.13 -4.81 -19.06
C ASP A 182 -2.77 -4.45 -18.41
N GLU A 183 -2.20 -5.41 -17.70
CA GLU A 183 -0.93 -5.23 -16.98
C GLU A 183 0.21 -4.82 -17.93
N ALA A 184 0.28 -5.44 -19.12
CA ALA A 184 1.34 -5.16 -20.08
C ALA A 184 1.33 -3.70 -20.54
N THR A 185 0.16 -3.14 -20.81
CA THR A 185 -0.01 -1.73 -21.16
C THR A 185 0.37 -0.80 -20.00
N MET A 186 -0.04 -1.13 -18.76
CA MET A 186 0.33 -0.34 -17.59
C MET A 186 1.84 -0.33 -17.35
N VAL A 187 2.48 -1.49 -17.45
CA VAL A 187 3.95 -1.61 -17.33
C VAL A 187 4.65 -0.85 -18.44
N GLN A 188 4.14 -0.91 -19.68
CA GLN A 188 4.71 -0.16 -20.81
C GLN A 188 4.65 1.36 -20.59
N ASP A 189 3.55 1.88 -20.04
CA ASP A 189 3.44 3.29 -19.68
C ASP A 189 4.52 3.71 -18.68
N ILE A 190 4.73 2.90 -17.63
CA ILE A 190 5.77 3.17 -16.62
C ILE A 190 7.18 3.10 -17.24
N ILE A 191 7.45 2.13 -18.09
CA ILE A 191 8.74 2.01 -18.81
C ILE A 191 9.00 3.26 -19.65
N LEU A 192 8.01 3.72 -20.41
CA LEU A 192 8.13 4.92 -21.23
C LEU A 192 8.38 6.17 -20.37
N MET A 193 7.67 6.32 -19.25
CA MET A 193 7.92 7.42 -18.31
C MET A 193 9.34 7.37 -17.77
N LYS A 194 9.84 6.23 -17.34
CA LYS A 194 11.22 6.07 -16.86
C LYS A 194 12.26 6.38 -17.93
N GLN A 195 12.07 5.89 -19.15
CA GLN A 195 12.97 6.19 -20.29
C GLN A 195 13.04 7.67 -20.65
N ASN A 196 11.98 8.43 -20.34
CA ASN A 196 11.90 9.88 -20.57
C ASN A 196 12.17 10.72 -19.30
N ASN A 197 12.82 10.14 -18.29
CA ASN A 197 13.21 10.81 -17.04
C ASN A 197 12.05 11.38 -16.22
N PHE A 198 10.87 10.78 -16.28
CA PHE A 198 9.80 11.06 -15.33
C PHE A 198 10.07 10.34 -14.01
N ASN A 199 9.85 11.02 -12.89
CA ASN A 199 9.99 10.47 -11.55
C ASN A 199 8.67 10.46 -10.76
N ALA A 200 7.58 10.89 -11.38
CA ALA A 200 6.27 10.93 -10.77
C ALA A 200 5.17 10.75 -11.82
N VAL A 201 4.05 10.18 -11.40
CA VAL A 201 2.82 10.07 -12.18
C VAL A 201 1.63 10.46 -11.31
N ARG A 202 0.73 11.27 -11.85
CA ARG A 202 -0.55 11.58 -11.20
C ARG A 202 -1.65 10.77 -11.84
N CYS A 203 -2.31 9.94 -11.04
CA CYS A 203 -3.49 9.20 -11.47
C CYS A 203 -4.65 10.17 -11.68
N SER A 204 -4.97 10.50 -12.92
CA SER A 204 -5.98 11.48 -13.29
C SER A 204 -7.29 10.79 -13.68
N HIS A 205 -8.41 10.99 -12.99
CA HIS A 205 -8.57 11.66 -11.68
C HIS A 205 -9.38 10.73 -10.79
N TYR A 206 -9.14 9.45 -10.88
CA TYR A 206 -9.85 8.33 -10.26
C TYR A 206 -8.83 7.27 -9.77
N PRO A 207 -9.24 6.37 -8.87
CA PRO A 207 -8.39 5.25 -8.47
C PRO A 207 -8.04 4.38 -9.68
N ASN A 208 -6.73 4.16 -9.88
CA ASN A 208 -6.25 3.32 -10.95
C ASN A 208 -6.49 1.84 -10.67
N HIS A 209 -6.20 1.00 -11.67
CA HIS A 209 -6.20 -0.44 -11.50
C HIS A 209 -5.29 -0.84 -10.34
N PRO A 210 -5.70 -1.78 -9.46
CA PRO A 210 -4.93 -2.13 -8.25
C PRO A 210 -3.60 -2.84 -8.50
N LEU A 211 -3.32 -3.29 -9.73
CA LEU A 211 -2.02 -3.87 -10.12
C LEU A 211 -0.90 -2.85 -10.17
#